data_6479db4b020af71db6e7c5979ef0955a
#
_entry.id   6479db4b020af71db6e7c5979ef0955a
#
_cell.length_a   1.000
_cell.length_b   1.000
_cell.length_c   1.000
_cell.angle_alpha   90.00
_cell.angle_beta   90.00
_cell.angle_gamma   90.00
#
_symmetry.space_group_name_H-M   'P 1'
#
loop_
_entity.id
_entity.type
_entity.pdbx_description
1 polymer ?
#
loop_
_entity_poly.entity_id
_entity_poly.type
_entity_poly.pdbx_seq_one_letter_code
_entity_poly.pdbx_strand_id
1 'polypeptide(L)'
;MGQEDRDRQGEAGRGSTPAERRGSRLGSDTTTRGIRIQVTSSYVPDKSFPREGTYLFTYHVRITNVGAETAQLISREWIITNADGEVERVKGPGVVGEQPLLPPGGGFEYTSFCPLKTAVGSMHGSYQMVTSNGERFDAVISPFTLAVPNALN
;
A
#
# COMPACT_ATOMS: atom_id res chain seq x y z
N MET A 1 -7.94 -13.08 6.93
CA MET A 1 -8.37 -12.85 6.19
C MET A 1 -8.47 -13.35 4.81
N GLY A 2 -9.65 -13.82 4.56
CA GLY A 2 -9.93 -14.45 3.30
C GLY A 2 -9.83 -13.56 2.09
N GLN A 3 -9.95 -12.25 2.27
CA GLN A 3 -9.87 -11.41 1.09
C GLN A 3 -8.48 -11.30 0.50
N GLU A 4 -7.46 -11.67 1.25
CA GLU A 4 -6.13 -11.65 0.68
C GLU A 4 -5.98 -12.60 -0.49
N ASP A 5 -6.61 -13.75 -0.38
CA ASP A 5 -6.54 -14.72 -1.47
C ASP A 5 -7.27 -14.23 -2.69
N ARG A 6 -8.39 -13.57 -2.49
CA ARG A 6 -9.13 -13.03 -3.61
C ARG A 6 -8.35 -11.95 -4.34
N ASP A 7 -7.69 -11.11 -3.56
CA ASP A 7 -6.91 -10.03 -4.16
C ASP A 7 -5.76 -10.57 -4.98
N ARG A 8 -5.08 -11.59 -4.46
CA ARG A 8 -4.00 -12.19 -5.21
C ARG A 8 -4.48 -12.76 -6.53
N GLN A 9 -5.62 -13.42 -6.49
CA GLN A 9 -6.16 -14.02 -7.71
C GLN A 9 -6.51 -12.97 -8.73
N GLY A 10 -7.11 -11.90 -8.27
CA GLY A 10 -7.47 -10.83 -9.18
C GLY A 10 -6.27 -10.21 -9.85
N GLU A 11 -5.22 -10.04 -9.09
CA GLU A 11 -4.02 -9.47 -9.66
C GLU A 11 -3.33 -10.43 -10.62
N ALA A 12 -3.24 -11.68 -10.23
CA ALA A 12 -2.49 -12.64 -11.03
C ALA A 12 -3.10 -12.83 -12.40
N GLY A 13 -4.40 -12.71 -12.50
CA GLY A 13 -5.07 -12.93 -13.75
C GLY A 13 -5.09 -11.72 -14.66
N ARG A 14 -4.52 -10.63 -14.24
CA ARG A 14 -4.72 -9.40 -14.95
C ARG A 14 -3.46 -8.92 -15.61
N GLY A 15 -3.25 -9.05 -16.80
CA GLY A 15 -2.09 -8.53 -17.46
C GLY A 15 -2.06 -7.02 -17.42
N SER A 16 -0.95 -6.47 -17.81
CA SER A 16 -0.81 -5.03 -17.93
C SER A 16 -1.41 -4.55 -19.21
N THR A 17 -2.48 -3.79 -19.14
CA THR A 17 -3.04 -3.13 -20.30
C THR A 17 -2.61 -1.68 -20.31
N PRO A 18 -2.73 -0.98 -21.44
CA PRO A 18 -2.41 0.45 -21.45
C PRO A 18 -3.26 1.25 -20.46
N ALA A 19 -4.53 0.85 -20.28
CA ALA A 19 -5.40 1.54 -19.34
C ALA A 19 -4.93 1.34 -17.91
N GLU A 20 -4.52 0.14 -17.59
CA GLU A 20 -4.00 -0.14 -16.24
C GLU A 20 -2.71 0.61 -15.97
N ARG A 21 -1.84 0.69 -16.96
CA ARG A 21 -0.61 1.43 -16.78
C ARG A 21 -0.86 2.91 -16.59
N ARG A 22 -1.83 3.48 -17.34
CA ARG A 22 -2.21 4.87 -17.12
C ARG A 22 -2.82 5.09 -15.76
N GLY A 23 -3.49 4.05 -15.22
CA GLY A 23 -4.06 4.11 -13.89
C GLY A 23 -3.05 3.89 -12.78
N SER A 24 -1.75 3.78 -13.11
CA SER A 24 -0.74 3.46 -12.10
C SER A 24 -0.60 4.54 -11.04
N ARG A 25 -1.10 5.76 -11.27
CA ARG A 25 -1.13 6.75 -10.21
C ARG A 25 -2.03 6.34 -9.05
N LEU A 26 -2.92 5.35 -9.26
CA LEU A 26 -3.69 4.74 -8.19
C LEU A 26 -2.93 3.63 -7.51
N GLY A 27 -1.66 3.50 -7.82
CA GLY A 27 -0.81 2.51 -7.22
C GLY A 27 0.62 2.95 -7.29
N SER A 28 1.50 2.14 -6.72
CA SER A 28 2.94 2.40 -6.78
C SER A 28 3.70 1.09 -6.73
N ASP A 29 4.97 1.15 -7.10
CA ASP A 29 5.84 -0.02 -7.18
C ASP A 29 7.27 0.48 -6.98
N THR A 30 7.89 0.10 -5.88
CA THR A 30 9.22 0.59 -5.51
C THR A 30 10.00 -0.52 -4.86
N THR A 31 11.26 -0.65 -5.20
CA THR A 31 12.14 -1.64 -4.60
C THR A 31 13.28 -0.94 -3.87
N THR A 32 13.49 -1.31 -2.61
CA THR A 32 14.57 -0.80 -1.77
C THR A 32 15.31 -1.99 -1.20
N ARG A 33 16.61 -2.10 -1.47
CA ARG A 33 17.46 -3.18 -0.97
C ARG A 33 16.82 -4.55 -1.16
N GLY A 34 16.23 -4.78 -2.33
CA GLY A 34 15.61 -6.06 -2.65
C GLY A 34 14.21 -6.24 -2.12
N ILE A 35 13.67 -5.29 -1.37
CA ILE A 35 12.28 -5.38 -0.89
C ILE A 35 11.41 -4.57 -1.84
N ARG A 36 10.58 -5.25 -2.58
CA ARG A 36 9.67 -4.65 -3.56
C ARG A 36 8.31 -4.46 -2.93
N ILE A 37 7.78 -3.26 -3.02
CA ILE A 37 6.48 -2.93 -2.46
C ILE A 37 5.58 -2.43 -3.57
N GLN A 38 4.51 -3.18 -3.82
CA GLN A 38 3.50 -2.84 -4.82
C GLN A 38 2.20 -2.55 -4.11
N VAL A 39 1.58 -1.42 -4.44
CA VAL A 39 0.34 -1.01 -3.81
C VAL A 39 -0.67 -0.68 -4.89
N THR A 40 -1.93 -1.06 -4.66
CA THR A 40 -3.06 -0.59 -5.46
C THR A 40 -4.13 -0.09 -4.51
N SER A 41 -4.86 0.93 -4.93
CA SER A 41 -5.93 1.51 -4.11
C SER A 41 -7.25 1.46 -4.85
N SER A 42 -8.33 1.46 -4.08
CA SER A 42 -9.69 1.41 -4.62
C SER A 42 -10.63 2.20 -3.72
N TYR A 43 -11.61 2.85 -4.34
CA TYR A 43 -12.67 3.53 -3.61
C TYR A 43 -13.73 2.51 -3.17
N VAL A 44 -14.30 2.70 -1.97
CA VAL A 44 -15.34 1.82 -1.45
C VAL A 44 -16.64 2.62 -1.36
N PRO A 45 -17.44 2.66 -2.45
CA PRO A 45 -18.65 3.49 -2.44
C PRO A 45 -19.67 3.05 -1.40
N ASP A 46 -19.79 1.75 -1.15
CA ASP A 46 -20.80 1.24 -0.23
C ASP A 46 -20.57 1.67 1.21
N LYS A 47 -19.37 2.09 1.53
CA LYS A 47 -19.02 2.50 2.90
C LYS A 47 -18.56 3.94 2.96
N SER A 48 -18.89 4.70 1.93
CA SER A 48 -18.55 6.11 1.86
C SER A 48 -19.82 6.93 1.99
N PHE A 49 -19.67 8.14 2.55
CA PHE A 49 -20.80 9.05 2.76
C PHE A 49 -20.37 10.44 2.30
N PRO A 50 -20.31 10.66 0.96
CA PRO A 50 -19.80 11.93 0.43
C PRO A 50 -20.52 13.17 0.94
N ARG A 51 -21.82 13.05 1.19
CA ARG A 51 -22.59 14.20 1.72
C ARG A 51 -22.11 14.60 3.11
N GLU A 52 -21.46 13.68 3.81
CA GLU A 52 -20.94 13.92 5.15
C GLU A 52 -19.42 14.11 5.11
N GLY A 53 -18.85 14.19 3.91
CA GLY A 53 -17.41 14.36 3.78
C GLY A 53 -16.62 13.15 4.20
N THR A 54 -17.15 11.97 3.97
CA THR A 54 -16.48 10.72 4.34
C THR A 54 -16.29 9.85 3.12
N TYR A 55 -15.03 9.56 2.80
CA TYR A 55 -14.66 8.77 1.64
C TYR A 55 -13.75 7.65 2.11
N LEU A 56 -14.18 6.40 1.90
CA LEU A 56 -13.39 5.25 2.33
C LEU A 56 -12.69 4.61 1.15
N PHE A 57 -11.42 4.32 1.34
CA PHE A 57 -10.59 3.64 0.35
C PHE A 57 -10.00 2.39 0.96
N THR A 58 -9.75 1.39 0.12
CA THR A 58 -8.90 0.26 0.49
C THR A 58 -7.58 0.43 -0.24
N TYR A 59 -6.54 -0.13 0.33
CA TYR A 59 -5.28 -0.26 -0.38
C TYR A 59 -4.74 -1.66 -0.12
N HIS A 60 -4.27 -2.26 -1.19
CA HIS A 60 -3.72 -3.61 -1.15
C HIS A 60 -2.22 -3.52 -1.36
N VAL A 61 -1.47 -4.14 -0.46
CA VAL A 61 -0.01 -4.10 -0.50
C VAL A 61 0.52 -5.50 -0.72
N ARG A 62 1.45 -5.61 -1.68
CA ARG A 62 2.21 -6.83 -1.89
C ARG A 62 3.68 -6.50 -1.63
N ILE A 63 4.28 -7.22 -0.70
CA ILE A 63 5.69 -7.06 -0.35
C ILE A 63 6.40 -8.33 -0.78
N THR A 64 7.46 -8.19 -1.58
CA THR A 64 8.20 -9.34 -2.09
C THR A 64 9.69 -9.11 -1.89
N ASN A 65 10.37 -10.11 -1.38
CA ASN A 65 11.83 -10.05 -1.28
C ASN A 65 12.42 -10.59 -2.57
N VAL A 66 12.85 -9.68 -3.45
CA VAL A 66 13.48 -10.06 -4.72
C VAL A 66 15.00 -9.98 -4.62
N GLY A 67 15.52 -9.77 -3.43
CA GLY A 67 16.95 -9.68 -3.17
C GLY A 67 17.52 -11.00 -2.66
N ALA A 68 18.71 -10.91 -2.09
CA ALA A 68 19.45 -12.10 -1.66
C ALA A 68 19.50 -12.25 -0.14
N GLU A 69 19.06 -11.23 0.61
CA GLU A 69 19.11 -11.25 2.07
C GLU A 69 17.72 -11.44 2.66
N THR A 70 17.64 -12.22 3.72
CA THR A 70 16.40 -12.29 4.51
C THR A 70 16.21 -11.00 5.27
N ALA A 71 14.98 -10.50 5.32
CA ALA A 71 14.66 -9.29 6.07
C ALA A 71 13.32 -9.47 6.76
N GLN A 72 13.18 -8.79 7.90
CA GLN A 72 11.93 -8.83 8.66
C GLN A 72 11.34 -7.45 8.73
N LEU A 73 10.04 -7.35 8.52
CA LEU A 73 9.31 -6.10 8.65
C LEU A 73 8.98 -5.90 10.14
N ILE A 74 9.45 -4.79 10.70
CA ILE A 74 9.30 -4.51 12.13
C ILE A 74 8.17 -3.52 12.38
N SER A 75 8.12 -2.44 11.59
CA SER A 75 7.15 -1.38 11.83
C SER A 75 6.81 -0.69 10.52
N ARG A 76 5.80 0.17 10.58
CA ARG A 76 5.35 0.92 9.41
C ARG A 76 5.18 2.39 9.75
N GLU A 77 5.31 3.21 8.73
CA GLU A 77 4.98 4.62 8.83
C GLU A 77 4.24 5.02 7.57
N TRP A 78 3.07 5.62 7.73
CA TRP A 78 2.26 6.15 6.63
C TRP A 78 2.11 7.64 6.76
N ILE A 79 2.15 8.32 5.63
CA ILE A 79 1.88 9.76 5.53
C ILE A 79 0.72 9.91 4.57
N ILE A 80 -0.38 10.45 5.05
CA ILE A 80 -1.64 10.54 4.32
C ILE A 80 -1.96 12.01 4.14
N THR A 81 -2.15 12.45 2.89
CA THR A 81 -2.44 13.84 2.60
C THR A 81 -3.76 13.92 1.86
N ASN A 82 -4.68 14.76 2.33
CA ASN A 82 -5.95 14.94 1.64
C ASN A 82 -5.89 16.13 0.68
N ALA A 83 -6.98 16.39 -0.03
CA ALA A 83 -7.01 17.45 -1.05
C ALA A 83 -6.89 18.84 -0.47
N ASP A 84 -7.16 19.01 0.82
CA ASP A 84 -7.02 20.30 1.50
C ASP A 84 -5.60 20.54 2.01
N GLY A 85 -4.70 19.58 1.76
CA GLY A 85 -3.32 19.68 2.22
C GLY A 85 -3.12 19.27 3.67
N GLU A 86 -4.13 18.72 4.31
CA GLU A 86 -3.99 18.21 5.66
C GLU A 86 -3.20 16.90 5.62
N VAL A 87 -2.28 16.75 6.56
CA VAL A 87 -1.36 15.62 6.60
C VAL A 87 -1.56 14.86 7.90
N GLU A 88 -1.72 13.56 7.78
CA GLU A 88 -1.81 12.67 8.93
C GLU A 88 -0.67 11.67 8.85
N ARG A 89 0.00 11.45 9.98
CA ARG A 89 1.10 10.50 10.06
C ARG A 89 0.70 9.37 10.98
N VAL A 90 0.82 8.14 10.49
CA VAL A 90 0.43 6.94 11.25
C VAL A 90 1.65 6.04 11.38
N LYS A 91 2.03 5.73 12.61
CA LYS A 91 3.13 4.81 12.90
C LYS A 91 2.62 3.66 13.74
N GLY A 92 3.19 2.49 13.55
CA GLY A 92 2.82 1.35 14.36
C GLY A 92 3.70 0.15 14.08
N PRO A 93 3.64 -0.87 14.97
CA PRO A 93 4.40 -2.08 14.76
C PRO A 93 3.74 -2.97 13.71
N GLY A 94 4.55 -3.60 12.88
CA GLY A 94 4.09 -4.59 11.94
C GLY A 94 3.06 -4.12 10.95
N VAL A 95 2.39 -5.07 10.32
CA VAL A 95 1.26 -4.84 9.41
C VAL A 95 0.21 -5.90 9.72
N VAL A 96 -1.03 -5.47 9.88
CA VAL A 96 -2.19 -6.32 10.25
C VAL A 96 -1.85 -7.34 11.34
N GLY A 97 -1.11 -6.90 12.35
CA GLY A 97 -0.76 -7.75 13.48
C GLY A 97 0.42 -8.68 13.24
N GLU A 98 1.14 -8.53 12.13
CA GLU A 98 2.24 -9.42 11.77
C GLU A 98 3.53 -8.65 11.61
N GLN A 99 4.64 -9.32 11.88
CA GLN A 99 5.97 -8.82 11.56
C GLN A 99 6.63 -9.85 10.66
N PRO A 100 6.24 -9.90 9.37
CA PRO A 100 6.64 -11.01 8.52
C PRO A 100 8.14 -11.07 8.28
N LEU A 101 8.66 -12.28 8.32
CA LEU A 101 10.04 -12.58 7.98
C LEU A 101 10.05 -13.02 6.52
N LEU A 102 10.82 -12.33 5.70
CA LEU A 102 10.81 -12.54 4.25
C LEU A 102 12.17 -13.05 3.80
N PRO A 103 12.29 -14.35 3.57
CA PRO A 103 13.52 -14.86 2.93
C PRO A 103 13.52 -14.49 1.46
N PRO A 104 14.64 -14.63 0.77
CA PRO A 104 14.65 -14.40 -0.67
C PRO A 104 13.54 -15.19 -1.37
N GLY A 105 12.76 -14.50 -2.19
CA GLY A 105 11.59 -15.09 -2.85
C GLY A 105 10.33 -15.07 -2.01
N GLY A 106 10.43 -14.74 -0.72
CA GLY A 106 9.26 -14.71 0.15
C GLY A 106 8.46 -13.45 -0.01
N GLY A 107 7.20 -13.49 0.41
CA GLY A 107 6.32 -12.34 0.28
C GLY A 107 5.23 -12.33 1.31
N PHE A 108 4.57 -11.18 1.38
CA PHE A 108 3.45 -10.96 2.29
C PHE A 108 2.49 -9.97 1.63
N GLU A 109 1.19 -10.24 1.74
CA GLU A 109 0.17 -9.37 1.16
C GLU A 109 -0.86 -9.05 2.21
N TYR A 110 -1.41 -7.84 2.14
CA TYR A 110 -2.53 -7.49 3.00
C TYR A 110 -3.32 -6.36 2.37
N THR A 111 -4.55 -6.20 2.84
CA THR A 111 -5.43 -5.09 2.46
C THR A 111 -5.82 -4.34 3.72
N SER A 112 -5.82 -3.04 3.63
CA SER A 112 -6.25 -2.20 4.75
C SER A 112 -7.11 -1.05 4.23
N PHE A 113 -7.55 -0.19 5.12
CA PHE A 113 -8.49 0.88 4.81
C PHE A 113 -7.90 2.23 5.15
N CYS A 114 -8.30 3.23 4.38
CA CYS A 114 -7.93 4.60 4.65
C CYS A 114 -9.14 5.50 4.44
N PRO A 115 -9.70 6.10 5.50
CA PRO A 115 -10.76 7.10 5.34
C PRO A 115 -10.15 8.45 5.05
N LEU A 116 -10.81 9.21 4.18
CA LEU A 116 -10.43 10.59 3.88
C LEU A 116 -11.63 11.49 4.03
N LYS A 117 -11.37 12.77 4.26
CA LYS A 117 -12.41 13.80 4.29
C LYS A 117 -12.65 14.40 2.92
N THR A 118 -11.84 14.06 1.94
CA THR A 118 -11.93 14.61 0.58
C THR A 118 -11.96 13.48 -0.43
N ALA A 119 -12.41 13.79 -1.63
CA ALA A 119 -12.59 12.79 -2.68
C ALA A 119 -11.27 12.31 -3.28
N VAL A 120 -10.19 13.05 -3.03
CA VAL A 120 -8.87 12.72 -3.56
C VAL A 120 -7.84 12.94 -2.46
N GLY A 121 -6.85 12.09 -2.41
CA GLY A 121 -5.71 12.26 -1.52
C GLY A 121 -4.56 11.37 -1.98
N SER A 122 -3.53 11.29 -1.17
CA SER A 122 -2.38 10.45 -1.48
C SER A 122 -1.83 9.84 -0.21
N MET A 123 -1.14 8.72 -0.39
CA MET A 123 -0.43 8.04 0.69
C MET A 123 0.97 7.72 0.24
N HIS A 124 1.91 7.77 1.16
CA HIS A 124 3.25 7.23 0.97
C HIS A 124 3.82 6.91 2.33
N GLY A 125 4.97 6.27 2.36
CA GLY A 125 5.57 5.95 3.65
C GLY A 125 6.72 4.99 3.52
N SER A 126 6.86 4.14 4.54
CA SER A 126 7.94 3.16 4.58
C SER A 126 7.63 2.06 5.55
N TYR A 127 8.29 0.93 5.34
CA TYR A 127 8.36 -0.13 6.33
C TYR A 127 9.77 -0.16 6.88
N GLN A 128 9.89 -0.24 8.20
CA GLN A 128 11.19 -0.35 8.85
C GLN A 128 11.55 -1.83 8.89
N MET A 129 12.65 -2.19 8.23
CA MET A 129 13.09 -3.57 8.05
C MET A 129 14.39 -3.80 8.77
N VAL A 130 14.63 -5.06 9.11
CA VAL A 130 15.93 -5.47 9.66
C VAL A 130 16.38 -6.72 8.91
N THR A 131 17.64 -6.73 8.48
CA THR A 131 18.21 -7.89 7.79
C THR A 131 18.64 -8.93 8.80
N SER A 132 18.97 -10.15 8.30
CA SER A 132 19.45 -11.21 9.16
C SER A 132 20.77 -10.85 9.86
N ASN A 133 21.53 -9.88 9.33
CA ASN A 133 22.76 -9.39 10.00
C ASN A 133 22.47 -8.29 11.01
N GLY A 134 21.22 -7.90 11.20
CA GLY A 134 20.88 -6.84 12.13
C GLY A 134 20.92 -5.44 11.55
N GLU A 135 21.15 -5.28 10.26
CA GLU A 135 21.14 -3.96 9.63
C GLU A 135 19.72 -3.47 9.45
N ARG A 136 19.49 -2.21 9.71
CA ARG A 136 18.17 -1.60 9.59
C ARG A 136 18.11 -0.74 8.36
N PHE A 137 16.95 -0.74 7.71
CA PHE A 137 16.71 0.15 6.57
C PHE A 137 15.22 0.39 6.42
N ASP A 138 14.87 1.45 5.69
CA ASP A 138 13.49 1.76 5.38
C ASP A 138 13.19 1.31 3.96
N ALA A 139 12.23 0.40 3.82
CA ALA A 139 11.74 0.02 2.51
C ALA A 139 10.69 1.05 2.12
N VAL A 140 10.92 1.76 1.04
CA VAL A 140 10.11 2.91 0.64
C VAL A 140 8.82 2.45 0.01
N ILE A 141 7.71 3.09 0.43
CA ILE A 141 6.41 2.98 -0.24
C ILE A 141 6.23 4.28 -0.99
N SER A 142 6.40 4.24 -2.32
CA SER A 142 6.33 5.47 -3.10
C SER A 142 4.87 5.95 -3.17
N PRO A 143 4.64 7.24 -3.42
CA PRO A 143 3.30 7.81 -3.35
C PRO A 143 2.33 7.17 -4.32
N PHE A 144 1.10 7.00 -3.86
CA PHE A 144 0.00 6.56 -4.71
C PHE A 144 -1.24 7.37 -4.37
N THR A 145 -2.16 7.42 -5.31
CA THR A 145 -3.35 8.27 -5.22
C THR A 145 -4.53 7.49 -4.67
N LEU A 146 -5.30 8.16 -3.83
CA LEU A 146 -6.63 7.73 -3.41
C LEU A 146 -7.61 8.64 -4.11
N ALA A 147 -8.52 8.08 -4.94
CA ALA A 147 -9.42 8.93 -5.69
C ALA A 147 -10.74 8.24 -5.96
N VAL A 148 -11.81 8.98 -5.74
CA VAL A 148 -13.14 8.56 -6.22
C VAL A 148 -13.08 8.54 -7.74
N PRO A 149 -13.69 7.55 -8.42
CA PRO A 149 -13.69 7.51 -9.87
C PRO A 149 -14.16 8.85 -10.45
N ASN A 150 -13.45 9.32 -11.46
CA ASN A 150 -13.70 10.59 -12.17
C ASN A 150 -13.33 11.84 -11.38
N ALA A 151 -12.85 11.70 -10.17
CA ALA A 151 -12.47 12.87 -9.37
C ALA A 151 -11.21 13.56 -9.90
N LEU A 152 -10.44 12.88 -10.73
CA LEU A 152 -9.19 13.42 -11.28
C LEU A 152 -9.35 13.99 -12.69
N ASN A 153 -10.54 14.04 -13.20
CA ASN A 153 -10.81 14.58 -14.55
C ASN A 153 -11.04 16.08 -14.57
#